data_23fae523f4afb0cee02279290b788681
#
_entry.id   23fae523f4afb0cee02279290b788681
#
_cell.length_a   1.000
_cell.length_b   1.000
_cell.length_c   1.000
_cell.angle_alpha   90.00
_cell.angle_beta   90.00
_cell.angle_gamma   90.00
#
_symmetry.space_group_name_H-M   'P 1'
#
loop_
_entity.id
_entity.type
_entity.pdbx_description
1 polymer ?
#
loop_
_entity_poly.entity_id
_entity_poly.type
_entity_poly.pdbx_seq_one_letter_code
_entity_poly.pdbx_strand_id
1 'polypeptide(L)'
;MLSRNRIPPQLLRDVENYCNVTWQDDATDDKFKNMIAAVAAYLEDKIRGPVDFEADGMPRTLLFDGVRYMRDSAFDVFESNFQSLILTAQQERMALQYGLESTVSPEN
;
A
#
# COMPACT_ATOMS: atom_id res chain seq x y z
N MET A 1 -1.62 -8.40 -6.95
CA MET A 1 -1.99 -8.38 -5.53
C MET A 1 -0.90 -9.00 -4.67
N LEU A 2 -0.50 -8.33 -3.60
CA LEU A 2 0.48 -8.88 -2.69
C LEU A 2 -0.18 -9.88 -1.75
N SER A 3 0.32 -11.10 -1.73
CA SER A 3 -0.07 -12.08 -0.74
C SER A 3 1.13 -12.35 0.16
N ARG A 4 0.85 -12.95 1.33
CA ARG A 4 1.89 -13.23 2.32
C ARG A 4 3.10 -13.93 1.72
N ASN A 5 2.88 -14.83 0.79
CA ASN A 5 3.96 -15.64 0.21
C ASN A 5 4.61 -15.00 -1.01
N ARG A 6 4.16 -13.82 -1.40
CA ARG A 6 4.64 -13.13 -2.62
C ARG A 6 5.12 -11.71 -2.33
N ILE A 7 5.51 -11.44 -1.09
CA ILE A 7 6.05 -10.13 -0.75
C ILE A 7 7.49 -10.07 -1.27
N PRO A 8 7.82 -9.09 -2.13
CA PRO A 8 9.21 -8.94 -2.58
C PRO A 8 10.13 -8.71 -1.38
N PRO A 9 11.28 -9.40 -1.32
CA PRO A 9 12.18 -9.26 -0.17
C PRO A 9 12.61 -7.83 0.11
N GLN A 10 12.83 -7.04 -0.92
CA GLN A 10 13.25 -5.66 -0.71
C GLN A 10 12.12 -4.82 -0.13
N LEU A 11 10.88 -5.05 -0.56
CA LEU A 11 9.73 -4.35 0.00
C LEU A 11 9.58 -4.68 1.48
N LEU A 12 9.76 -5.95 1.85
CA LEU A 12 9.73 -6.37 3.25
C LEU A 12 10.78 -5.60 4.06
N ARG A 13 12.01 -5.53 3.57
CA ARG A 13 13.08 -4.83 4.27
C ARG A 13 12.80 -3.34 4.39
N ASP A 14 12.28 -2.74 3.33
CA ASP A 14 11.97 -1.31 3.34
C ASP A 14 10.88 -0.98 4.36
N VAL A 15 9.84 -1.82 4.44
CA VAL A 15 8.78 -1.61 5.42
C VAL A 15 9.30 -1.81 6.83
N GLU A 16 10.09 -2.87 7.06
CA GLU A 16 10.67 -3.12 8.37
C GLU A 16 11.57 -1.97 8.81
N ASN A 17 12.40 -1.47 7.91
CA ASN A 17 13.27 -0.32 8.21
C ASN A 17 12.46 0.92 8.55
N TYR A 18 11.39 1.16 7.83
CA TYR A 18 10.51 2.27 8.11
C TYR A 18 9.92 2.19 9.52
N CYS A 19 9.67 0.96 9.97
CA CYS A 19 9.15 0.70 11.31
C CYS A 19 10.25 0.52 12.35
N ASN A 20 11.50 0.86 12.01
CA ASN A 20 12.65 0.77 12.90
C ASN A 20 13.03 -0.66 13.28
N VAL A 21 12.72 -1.62 12.43
CA VAL A 21 13.13 -3.01 12.59
C VAL A 21 14.32 -3.24 11.68
N THR A 22 15.51 -3.30 12.28
CA THR A 22 16.76 -3.40 11.53
C THR A 22 17.45 -4.78 11.66
N TRP A 23 16.90 -5.65 12.51
CA TRP A 23 17.40 -7.00 12.68
C TRP A 23 16.63 -7.97 11.80
N GLN A 24 17.23 -9.14 11.56
CA GLN A 24 16.58 -10.21 10.82
C GLN A 24 16.16 -11.31 11.76
N ASP A 25 14.89 -11.66 11.68
CA ASP A 25 14.31 -12.70 12.52
C ASP A 25 13.09 -13.24 11.80
N ASP A 26 13.03 -14.57 11.66
CA ASP A 26 11.97 -15.20 10.87
C ASP A 26 10.58 -14.90 11.42
N ALA A 27 10.43 -14.91 12.74
CA ALA A 27 9.13 -14.62 13.35
C ALA A 27 8.70 -13.18 13.09
N THR A 28 9.63 -12.24 13.16
CA THR A 28 9.37 -10.83 12.86
C THR A 28 9.03 -10.66 11.40
N ASP A 29 9.79 -11.29 10.51
CA ASP A 29 9.53 -11.22 9.07
C ASP A 29 8.14 -11.75 8.74
N ASP A 30 7.74 -12.86 9.36
CA ASP A 30 6.41 -13.43 9.13
C ASP A 30 5.31 -12.49 9.58
N LYS A 31 5.48 -11.81 10.72
CA LYS A 31 4.51 -10.83 11.18
C LYS A 31 4.38 -9.67 10.18
N PHE A 32 5.51 -9.17 9.69
CA PHE A 32 5.48 -8.07 8.73
C PHE A 32 4.90 -8.49 7.40
N LYS A 33 5.18 -9.71 6.94
CA LYS A 33 4.56 -10.22 5.72
C LYS A 33 3.04 -10.25 5.84
N ASN A 34 2.54 -10.71 6.99
CA ASN A 34 1.10 -10.74 7.24
C ASN A 34 0.50 -9.34 7.25
N MET A 35 1.17 -8.39 7.92
CA MET A 35 0.68 -7.02 7.97
C MET A 35 0.71 -6.35 6.60
N ILE A 36 1.80 -6.54 5.84
CA ILE A 36 1.91 -5.99 4.49
C ILE A 36 0.78 -6.53 3.62
N ALA A 37 0.54 -7.83 3.64
CA ALA A 37 -0.52 -8.41 2.84
C ALA A 37 -1.89 -7.86 3.23
N ALA A 38 -2.14 -7.72 4.53
CA ALA A 38 -3.42 -7.21 5.01
C ALA A 38 -3.64 -5.74 4.62
N VAL A 39 -2.63 -4.90 4.80
CA VAL A 39 -2.74 -3.49 4.45
C VAL A 39 -2.83 -3.31 2.94
N ALA A 40 -2.06 -4.08 2.19
CA ALA A 40 -2.12 -4.01 0.72
C ALA A 40 -3.51 -4.37 0.20
N ALA A 41 -4.11 -5.42 0.75
CA ALA A 41 -5.46 -5.82 0.36
C ALA A 41 -6.48 -4.72 0.70
N TYR A 42 -6.35 -4.13 1.88
CA TYR A 42 -7.22 -3.03 2.29
C TYR A 42 -7.09 -1.85 1.32
N LEU A 43 -5.86 -1.47 0.99
CA LEU A 43 -5.63 -0.32 0.11
C LEU A 43 -6.12 -0.59 -1.31
N GLU A 44 -5.88 -1.79 -1.82
CA GLU A 44 -6.35 -2.13 -3.16
C GLU A 44 -7.86 -2.11 -3.25
N ASP A 45 -8.54 -2.53 -2.18
CA ASP A 45 -9.99 -2.46 -2.12
C ASP A 45 -10.46 -1.00 -2.15
N LYS A 46 -9.82 -0.13 -1.37
CA LYS A 46 -10.22 1.28 -1.29
C LYS A 46 -9.84 2.07 -2.54
N ILE A 47 -8.69 1.77 -3.12
CA ILE A 47 -8.20 2.45 -4.31
C ILE A 47 -8.88 1.91 -5.58
N ARG A 48 -9.47 0.73 -5.48
CA ARG A 48 -10.26 0.11 -6.53
C ARG A 48 -9.39 -0.49 -7.62
N GLY A 49 -8.47 -1.34 -7.23
CA GLY A 49 -7.76 -2.15 -8.20
C GLY A 49 -6.35 -2.48 -7.78
N PRO A 50 -5.64 -3.27 -8.58
CA PRO A 50 -4.27 -3.65 -8.27
C PRO A 50 -3.36 -2.42 -8.27
N VAL A 51 -2.38 -2.44 -7.36
CA VAL A 51 -1.46 -1.34 -7.15
C VAL A 51 -0.05 -1.89 -7.10
N ASP A 52 0.88 -1.17 -7.73
CA ASP A 52 2.29 -1.50 -7.62
C ASP A 52 2.88 -0.76 -6.41
N PHE A 53 2.99 -1.47 -5.29
CA PHE A 53 3.50 -0.87 -4.06
C PHE A 53 5.02 -0.73 -4.06
N GLU A 54 5.70 -1.25 -5.07
CA GLU A 54 7.14 -1.05 -5.21
C GLU A 54 7.48 0.27 -5.88
N ALA A 55 6.54 0.83 -6.65
CA ALA A 55 6.75 2.11 -7.30
C ALA A 55 6.58 3.25 -6.29
N ASP A 56 7.40 4.28 -6.42
CA ASP A 56 7.25 5.47 -5.59
C ASP A 56 5.89 6.11 -5.81
N GLY A 57 5.35 6.68 -4.76
CA GLY A 57 4.06 7.36 -4.85
C GLY A 57 3.21 7.16 -3.63
N MET A 58 2.01 7.71 -3.67
CA MET A 58 1.10 7.69 -2.53
C MET A 58 0.73 6.28 -2.08
N PRO A 59 0.45 5.32 -2.98
CA PRO A 59 0.10 3.97 -2.50
C PRO A 59 1.20 3.32 -1.66
N ARG A 60 2.47 3.49 -2.07
CA ARG A 60 3.60 2.95 -1.30
C ARG A 60 3.68 3.62 0.07
N THR A 61 3.53 4.93 0.12
CA THR A 61 3.54 5.68 1.38
C THR A 61 2.41 5.20 2.30
N LEU A 62 1.23 4.99 1.75
CA LEU A 62 0.09 4.51 2.52
C LEU A 62 0.32 3.10 3.05
N LEU A 63 0.96 2.25 2.25
CA LEU A 63 1.29 0.90 2.71
C LEU A 63 2.21 0.96 3.93
N PHE A 64 3.26 1.76 3.85
CA PHE A 64 4.25 1.86 4.92
C PHE A 64 3.61 2.39 6.20
N ASP A 65 2.83 3.46 6.11
CA ASP A 65 2.16 4.01 7.27
C ASP A 65 1.09 3.07 7.81
N GLY A 66 0.37 2.41 6.92
CA GLY A 66 -0.65 1.44 7.36
C GLY A 66 -0.04 0.31 8.17
N VAL A 67 1.10 -0.23 7.73
CA VAL A 67 1.79 -1.29 8.48
C VAL A 67 2.29 -0.76 9.81
N ARG A 68 2.83 0.45 9.83
CA ARG A 68 3.33 1.04 11.08
C ARG A 68 2.20 1.17 12.11
N TYR A 69 1.05 1.66 11.69
CA TYR A 69 -0.10 1.78 12.58
C TYR A 69 -0.64 0.40 12.98
N MET A 70 -0.69 -0.55 12.06
CA MET A 70 -1.16 -1.89 12.36
C MET A 70 -0.26 -2.57 13.39
N ARG A 71 1.06 -2.39 13.26
CA ARG A 71 2.00 -2.93 14.24
C ARG A 71 1.71 -2.41 15.64
N ASP A 72 1.30 -1.16 15.74
CA ASP A 72 1.03 -0.51 17.01
C ASP A 72 -0.43 -0.70 17.47
N SER A 73 -1.15 -1.62 16.83
CA SER A 73 -2.57 -1.91 17.13
C SER A 73 -3.46 -0.68 16.99
N ALA A 74 -3.14 0.18 16.04
CA ALA A 74 -3.83 1.46 15.83
C ALA A 74 -4.29 1.62 14.39
N PHE A 75 -4.63 0.54 13.72
CA PHE A 75 -5.03 0.62 12.32
C PHE A 75 -6.32 1.44 12.13
N ASP A 76 -7.18 1.43 13.13
CA ASP A 76 -8.38 2.27 13.10
C ASP A 76 -8.03 3.76 13.08
N VAL A 77 -6.96 4.14 13.76
CA VAL A 77 -6.44 5.51 13.72
C VAL A 77 -5.90 5.83 12.33
N PHE A 78 -5.22 4.87 11.69
CA PHE A 78 -4.76 5.02 10.32
C PHE A 78 -5.95 5.29 9.39
N GLU A 79 -7.00 4.50 9.49
CA GLU A 79 -8.18 4.67 8.65
C GLU A 79 -8.76 6.07 8.81
N SER A 80 -8.84 6.55 10.03
CA SER A 80 -9.40 7.87 10.32
C SER A 80 -8.49 8.99 9.81
N ASN A 81 -7.19 8.89 10.10
CA ASN A 81 -6.25 9.97 9.80
C ASN A 81 -5.87 10.05 8.33
N PHE A 82 -5.91 8.93 7.61
CA PHE A 82 -5.42 8.87 6.24
C PHE A 82 -6.55 8.76 5.21
N GLN A 83 -7.79 8.92 5.64
CA GLN A 83 -8.95 8.75 4.77
C GLN A 83 -8.87 9.67 3.55
N SER A 84 -8.49 10.93 3.73
CA SER A 84 -8.42 11.87 2.61
C SER A 84 -7.30 11.51 1.63
N LEU A 85 -6.17 10.99 2.13
CA LEU A 85 -5.08 10.56 1.26
C LEU A 85 -5.45 9.30 0.48
N ILE A 86 -6.17 8.38 1.11
CA ILE A 86 -6.67 7.18 0.44
C ILE A 86 -7.65 7.59 -0.66
N LEU A 87 -8.53 8.54 -0.37
CA LEU A 87 -9.46 9.06 -1.37
C LEU A 87 -8.72 9.72 -2.53
N THR A 88 -7.67 10.47 -2.23
CA THR A 88 -6.83 11.09 -3.26
C THR A 88 -6.21 10.02 -4.16
N ALA A 89 -5.68 8.95 -3.57
CA ALA A 89 -5.10 7.86 -4.34
C ALA A 89 -6.15 7.18 -5.22
N GLN A 90 -7.36 7.00 -4.71
CA GLN A 90 -8.46 6.46 -5.49
C GLN A 90 -8.78 7.36 -6.69
N GLN A 91 -8.86 8.66 -6.44
CA GLN A 91 -9.17 9.63 -7.50
C GLN A 91 -8.08 9.70 -8.55
N GLU A 92 -6.82 9.62 -8.13
CA GLU A 92 -5.70 9.60 -9.06
C GLU A 92 -5.74 8.39 -9.97
N ARG A 93 -6.08 7.23 -9.40
CA ARG A 93 -6.21 6.02 -10.19
C ARG A 93 -7.37 6.13 -11.17
N MET A 94 -8.50 6.66 -10.73
CA MET A 94 -9.66 6.85 -11.60
C MET A 94 -9.34 7.83 -12.73
N ALA A 95 -8.64 8.92 -12.42
CA ALA A 95 -8.26 9.89 -13.42
C ALA A 95 -7.30 9.30 -14.45
N LEU A 96 -6.34 8.49 -14.00
CA LEU A 96 -5.41 7.83 -14.90
C LEU A 96 -6.13 6.87 -15.81
N GLN A 97 -7.03 6.07 -15.28
CA GLN A 97 -7.81 5.12 -16.05
C GLN A 97 -8.71 5.84 -17.04
N TYR A 98 -9.36 6.92 -16.60
CA TYR A 98 -10.20 7.73 -17.46
C TYR A 98 -9.37 8.39 -18.56
N GLY A 99 -8.18 8.87 -18.24
CA GLY A 99 -7.27 9.45 -19.20
C GLY A 99 -6.84 8.44 -20.26
N LEU A 100 -6.59 7.20 -19.87
CA LEU A 100 -6.26 6.15 -20.83
C LEU A 100 -7.43 5.87 -21.78
N GLU A 101 -8.64 5.89 -21.27
CA GLU A 101 -9.83 5.73 -22.10
C GLU A 101 -9.99 6.91 -23.04
N SER A 102 -9.73 8.12 -22.55
CA SER A 102 -9.85 9.32 -23.37
C SER A 102 -8.85 9.40 -24.48
N THR A 103 -7.69 8.77 -24.35
CA THR A 103 -6.68 8.82 -25.40
C THR A 103 -7.13 8.08 -26.63
N VAL A 104 -8.17 7.30 -26.54
CA VAL A 104 -8.74 6.64 -27.70
C VAL A 104 -9.54 7.62 -28.57
N SER A 105 -9.95 8.71 -27.99
CA SER A 105 -10.77 9.69 -28.68
C SER A 105 -9.93 10.51 -29.63
N PRO A 106 -10.29 10.57 -30.89
CA PRO A 106 -9.42 11.20 -31.87
C PRO A 106 -9.59 12.70 -31.97
N GLU A 107 -10.60 13.27 -31.42
CA GLU A 107 -10.87 14.63 -31.64
C GLU A 107 -10.00 15.54 -30.90
N ASN A 108 -9.21 15.04 -30.12
CA ASN A 108 -8.36 15.96 -29.44
C ASN A 108 -7.02 16.06 -29.87
#